data_db3637bb44a9497bad6beb48f02c1532
#
_entry.id   db3637bb44a9497bad6beb48f02c1532
#
_cell.length_a   1.000
_cell.length_b   1.000
_cell.length_c   1.000
_cell.angle_alpha   90.00
_cell.angle_beta   90.00
_cell.angle_gamma   90.00
#
_symmetry.space_group_name_H-M   'P 1'
#
loop_
_entity.id
_entity.type
_entity.pdbx_description
1 polymer ?
#
loop_
_entity_poly.entity_id
_entity_poly.type
_entity_poly.pdbx_seq_one_letter_code
_entity_poly.pdbx_strand_id
1 'polypeptide(L)'
;METSARHVHLTAEAFAVLFGADRELTVKKMLSQPGQFASEERVTIVGPKKELVNVSILGPFRKENQVELSATDARSIGIAAPVRESGDVAGSGACKIVGPAGELEIAEGVIVAKRHIHFTPEDAEKFGVKDKDVVWVRVETDGRKAILGDVVCRVSPSYATAMHIDTDESNAVSYTHLTLPTILR
;
A
#
# COMPACT_ATOMS: atom_id res chain seq x y z
N MET A 1 -13.20 3.41 4.57
CA MET A 1 -11.78 3.82 4.53
C MET A 1 -10.94 2.71 5.17
N GLU A 2 -9.75 2.48 4.68
CA GLU A 2 -8.87 1.39 5.12
C GLU A 2 -7.45 1.92 5.29
N THR A 3 -6.76 1.42 6.32
CA THR A 3 -5.35 1.73 6.53
C THR A 3 -4.49 0.69 5.81
N SER A 4 -3.72 1.15 4.83
CA SER A 4 -2.68 0.36 4.18
C SER A 4 -1.40 0.48 5.01
N ALA A 5 -1.19 -0.47 5.92
CA ALA A 5 0.05 -0.54 6.69
C ALA A 5 1.21 -0.98 5.78
N ARG A 6 2.45 -0.86 6.28
CA ARG A 6 3.65 -1.30 5.55
C ARG A 6 3.52 -2.73 5.00
N HIS A 7 3.84 -2.89 3.73
CA HIS A 7 3.79 -4.19 3.05
C HIS A 7 4.67 -4.21 1.81
N VAL A 8 4.84 -5.41 1.26
CA VAL A 8 5.55 -5.62 0.00
C VAL A 8 4.68 -6.35 -1.02
N HIS A 9 4.92 -6.06 -2.28
CA HIS A 9 4.50 -6.86 -3.42
C HIS A 9 5.75 -7.41 -4.08
N LEU A 10 5.74 -8.68 -4.43
CA LEU A 10 6.87 -9.37 -5.01
C LEU A 10 6.54 -9.95 -6.38
N THR A 11 7.56 -10.12 -7.20
CA THR A 11 7.49 -11.03 -8.35
C THR A 11 7.63 -12.48 -7.88
N ALA A 12 7.24 -13.44 -8.70
CA ALA A 12 7.41 -14.86 -8.36
C ALA A 12 8.89 -15.23 -8.20
N GLU A 13 9.75 -14.65 -9.02
CA GLU A 13 11.21 -14.86 -8.97
C GLU A 13 11.80 -14.31 -7.66
N ALA A 14 11.40 -13.09 -7.26
CA ALA A 14 11.84 -12.50 -6.00
C ALA A 14 11.39 -13.35 -4.80
N PHE A 15 10.16 -13.83 -4.83
CA PHE A 15 9.64 -14.71 -3.78
C PHE A 15 10.43 -16.02 -3.71
N ALA A 16 10.75 -16.65 -4.85
CA ALA A 16 11.56 -17.86 -4.90
C ALA A 16 12.97 -17.67 -4.30
N VAL A 17 13.60 -16.51 -4.52
CA VAL A 17 14.88 -16.16 -3.88
C VAL A 17 14.74 -16.08 -2.36
N LEU A 18 13.68 -15.45 -1.86
CA LEU A 18 13.48 -15.18 -0.44
C LEU A 18 12.95 -16.38 0.36
N PHE A 19 12.21 -17.29 -0.28
CA PHE A 19 11.51 -18.38 0.41
C PHE A 19 11.86 -19.78 -0.11
N GLY A 20 12.50 -19.88 -1.28
CA GLY A 20 12.79 -21.12 -1.99
C GLY A 20 11.88 -21.33 -3.19
N ALA A 21 12.39 -22.01 -4.22
CA ALA A 21 11.72 -22.17 -5.52
C ALA A 21 10.41 -22.98 -5.45
N ASP A 22 10.30 -23.88 -4.48
CA ASP A 22 9.14 -24.78 -4.33
C ASP A 22 8.06 -24.22 -3.38
N ARG A 23 8.17 -22.95 -3.03
CA ARG A 23 7.22 -22.29 -2.12
C ARG A 23 6.25 -21.41 -2.89
N GLU A 24 5.04 -21.30 -2.35
CA GLU A 24 3.97 -20.42 -2.83
C GLU A 24 3.48 -19.50 -1.70
N LEU A 25 2.79 -18.41 -2.08
CA LEU A 25 2.16 -17.53 -1.11
C LEU A 25 0.97 -18.26 -0.45
N THR A 26 0.99 -18.32 0.87
CA THR A 26 -0.11 -18.89 1.67
C THR A 26 -1.09 -17.79 2.05
N VAL A 27 -2.35 -17.94 1.68
CA VAL A 27 -3.39 -16.94 2.02
C VAL A 27 -3.68 -16.96 3.52
N LYS A 28 -3.38 -15.86 4.18
CA LYS A 28 -3.77 -15.61 5.56
C LYS A 28 -5.14 -14.97 5.69
N LYS A 29 -5.40 -13.93 4.89
CA LYS A 29 -6.63 -13.14 4.93
C LYS A 29 -6.87 -12.48 3.59
N MET A 30 -8.07 -12.62 3.05
CA MET A 30 -8.51 -11.84 1.89
C MET A 30 -8.63 -10.36 2.26
N LEU A 31 -8.25 -9.49 1.33
CA LEU A 31 -8.41 -8.04 1.46
C LEU A 31 -9.74 -7.59 0.84
N SER A 32 -10.08 -6.31 1.03
CA SER A 32 -11.28 -5.72 0.45
C SER A 32 -11.25 -5.67 -1.08
N GLN A 33 -10.06 -5.53 -1.66
CA GLN A 33 -9.92 -5.53 -3.11
C GLN A 33 -9.98 -6.96 -3.65
N PRO A 34 -10.85 -7.23 -4.65
CA PRO A 34 -11.02 -8.58 -5.20
C PRO A 34 -9.71 -9.20 -5.68
N GLY A 35 -9.49 -10.45 -5.31
CA GLY A 35 -8.30 -11.22 -5.68
C GLY A 35 -7.02 -10.86 -4.91
N GLN A 36 -7.04 -9.85 -4.05
CA GLN A 36 -5.89 -9.51 -3.21
C GLN A 36 -6.00 -10.14 -1.83
N PHE A 37 -4.85 -10.49 -1.25
CA PHE A 37 -4.78 -11.12 0.06
C PHE A 37 -3.49 -10.75 0.79
N ALA A 38 -3.53 -10.76 2.11
CA ALA A 38 -2.33 -10.79 2.93
C ALA A 38 -1.86 -12.25 3.08
N SER A 39 -0.56 -12.51 2.90
CA SER A 39 0.01 -13.84 3.05
C SER A 39 0.43 -14.13 4.49
N GLU A 40 0.69 -15.39 4.80
CA GLU A 40 1.32 -15.80 6.07
C GLU A 40 2.80 -15.42 6.10
N GLU A 41 3.45 -15.43 4.94
CA GLU A 41 4.87 -15.14 4.77
C GLU A 41 5.17 -13.69 5.13
N ARG A 42 6.35 -13.49 5.70
CA ARG A 42 6.85 -12.19 6.14
C ARG A 42 8.29 -11.99 5.71
N VAL A 43 8.63 -10.74 5.50
CA VAL A 43 10.00 -10.34 5.17
C VAL A 43 10.50 -9.27 6.12
N THR A 44 11.81 -9.05 6.10
CA THR A 44 12.46 -7.91 6.74
C THR A 44 12.94 -6.94 5.66
N ILE A 45 12.62 -5.66 5.81
CA ILE A 45 13.10 -4.58 4.94
C ILE A 45 14.28 -3.91 5.63
N VAL A 46 15.43 -3.92 4.98
CA VAL A 46 16.68 -3.37 5.52
C VAL A 46 17.01 -2.08 4.78
N GLY A 47 17.05 -1.00 5.52
CA GLY A 47 17.49 0.31 5.04
C GLY A 47 18.86 0.69 5.59
N PRO A 48 19.42 1.84 5.18
CA PRO A 48 20.74 2.30 5.60
C PRO A 48 20.91 2.50 7.10
N LYS A 49 19.85 2.80 7.84
CA LYS A 49 19.92 3.10 9.28
C LYS A 49 19.51 1.93 10.16
N LYS A 50 18.47 1.23 9.78
CA LYS A 50 17.92 0.08 10.53
C LYS A 50 16.98 -0.74 9.66
N GLU A 51 16.37 -1.74 10.23
CA GLU A 51 15.43 -2.65 9.56
C GLU A 51 14.01 -2.55 10.10
N LEU A 52 13.05 -2.95 9.27
CA LEU A 52 11.66 -3.19 9.62
C LEU A 52 11.40 -4.69 9.49
N VAL A 53 11.21 -5.35 10.62
CA VAL A 53 10.94 -6.79 10.67
C VAL A 53 9.45 -7.10 10.51
N ASN A 54 9.14 -8.33 10.13
CA ASN A 54 7.79 -8.87 10.10
C ASN A 54 6.84 -8.10 9.16
N VAL A 55 7.36 -7.63 8.02
CA VAL A 55 6.59 -6.91 7.00
C VAL A 55 5.74 -7.89 6.20
N SER A 56 4.47 -7.54 6.00
CA SER A 56 3.50 -8.36 5.26
C SER A 56 3.82 -8.43 3.78
N ILE A 57 3.61 -9.59 3.17
CA ILE A 57 3.56 -9.73 1.72
C ILE A 57 2.09 -9.72 1.30
N LEU A 58 1.74 -8.92 0.30
CA LEU A 58 0.41 -8.92 -0.30
C LEU A 58 0.45 -9.60 -1.66
N GLY A 59 -0.38 -10.61 -1.81
CA GLY A 59 -0.59 -11.32 -3.07
C GLY A 59 -1.76 -10.75 -3.88
N PRO A 60 -1.84 -11.17 -5.14
CA PRO A 60 -0.98 -12.12 -5.85
C PRO A 60 0.37 -11.53 -6.25
N PHE A 61 1.26 -12.33 -6.84
CA PHE A 61 2.52 -11.84 -7.40
C PHE A 61 2.29 -10.74 -8.43
N ARG A 62 3.21 -9.78 -8.46
CA ARG A 62 3.18 -8.65 -9.40
C ARG A 62 4.32 -8.77 -10.42
N LYS A 63 4.31 -7.88 -11.42
CA LYS A 63 5.36 -7.80 -12.45
C LYS A 63 6.64 -7.16 -11.90
N GLU A 64 6.54 -6.37 -10.85
CA GLU A 64 7.63 -5.61 -10.25
C GLU A 64 7.59 -5.73 -8.73
N ASN A 65 8.76 -5.68 -8.10
CA ASN A 65 8.87 -5.63 -6.65
C ASN A 65 8.56 -4.22 -6.17
N GLN A 66 7.72 -4.12 -5.15
CA GLN A 66 7.33 -2.84 -4.57
C GLN A 66 7.22 -2.96 -3.05
N VAL A 67 7.77 -1.97 -2.36
CA VAL A 67 7.69 -1.82 -0.90
C VAL A 67 6.92 -0.55 -0.61
N GLU A 68 5.75 -0.68 0.01
CA GLU A 68 4.93 0.45 0.44
C GLU A 68 5.16 0.71 1.93
N LEU A 69 5.62 1.91 2.25
CA LEU A 69 5.88 2.38 3.60
C LEU A 69 5.13 3.68 3.87
N SER A 70 4.89 3.99 5.13
CA SER A 70 4.58 5.37 5.50
C SER A 70 5.85 6.22 5.45
N ALA A 71 5.71 7.55 5.39
CA ALA A 71 6.85 8.47 5.42
C ALA A 71 7.65 8.32 6.72
N THR A 72 7.00 8.06 7.84
CA THR A 72 7.65 7.79 9.13
C THR A 72 8.47 6.51 9.10
N ASP A 73 7.92 5.42 8.56
CA ASP A 73 8.64 4.15 8.42
C ASP A 73 9.87 4.31 7.52
N ALA A 74 9.72 4.88 6.32
CA ALA A 74 10.81 5.11 5.39
C ALA A 74 11.94 5.94 6.00
N ARG A 75 11.60 7.06 6.66
CA ARG A 75 12.56 7.91 7.38
C ARG A 75 13.27 7.14 8.48
N SER A 76 12.55 6.29 9.20
CA SER A 76 13.08 5.53 10.33
C SER A 76 14.22 4.60 9.92
N ILE A 77 14.11 3.98 8.74
CA ILE A 77 15.13 3.08 8.19
C ILE A 77 16.13 3.80 7.26
N GLY A 78 15.95 5.10 7.03
CA GLY A 78 16.87 5.94 6.28
C GLY A 78 16.70 5.90 4.77
N ILE A 79 15.51 5.55 4.27
CA ILE A 79 15.19 5.51 2.85
C ILE A 79 14.42 6.77 2.45
N ALA A 80 14.82 7.40 1.35
CA ALA A 80 14.06 8.45 0.69
C ALA A 80 13.01 7.80 -0.23
N ALA A 81 11.80 7.65 0.28
CA ALA A 81 10.68 7.08 -0.48
C ALA A 81 9.80 8.20 -1.04
N PRO A 82 9.70 8.36 -2.38
CA PRO A 82 8.81 9.35 -2.97
C PRO A 82 7.34 8.93 -2.81
N VAL A 83 6.45 9.93 -2.78
CA VAL A 83 5.00 9.68 -2.86
C VAL A 83 4.65 9.35 -4.31
N ARG A 84 4.15 8.14 -4.56
CA ARG A 84 3.83 7.61 -5.88
C ARG A 84 2.51 6.85 -5.89
N GLU A 85 1.87 6.76 -7.04
CA GLU A 85 0.82 5.76 -7.22
C GLU A 85 1.42 4.35 -7.18
N SER A 86 0.71 3.40 -6.58
CA SER A 86 1.12 2.00 -6.57
C SER A 86 1.31 1.49 -8.01
N GLY A 87 2.49 0.93 -8.31
CA GLY A 87 2.93 0.54 -9.64
C GLY A 87 3.86 1.54 -10.33
N ASP A 88 3.98 2.78 -9.84
CA ASP A 88 4.95 3.77 -10.33
C ASP A 88 6.20 3.75 -9.44
N VAL A 89 7.12 2.84 -9.75
CA VAL A 89 8.31 2.59 -8.93
C VAL A 89 9.62 3.13 -9.53
N ALA A 90 9.59 3.63 -10.75
CA ALA A 90 10.80 4.11 -11.44
C ALA A 90 11.48 5.26 -10.68
N GLY A 91 12.78 5.13 -10.40
CA GLY A 91 13.58 6.11 -9.67
C GLY A 91 13.18 6.30 -8.20
N SER A 92 12.48 5.33 -7.61
CA SER A 92 12.10 5.34 -6.20
C SER A 92 13.21 4.81 -5.29
N GLY A 93 12.91 4.62 -3.99
CA GLY A 93 13.91 4.21 -3.02
C GLY A 93 14.43 2.78 -3.21
N ALA A 94 15.69 2.56 -2.89
CA ALA A 94 16.34 1.26 -2.86
C ALA A 94 16.28 0.64 -1.46
N CYS A 95 16.23 -0.69 -1.37
CA CYS A 95 16.38 -1.39 -0.10
C CYS A 95 16.87 -2.83 -0.32
N LYS A 96 17.19 -3.51 0.79
CA LYS A 96 17.38 -4.96 0.80
C LYS A 96 16.16 -5.60 1.47
N ILE A 97 15.67 -6.68 0.87
CA ILE A 97 14.58 -7.51 1.38
C ILE A 97 15.19 -8.83 1.84
N VAL A 98 14.88 -9.26 3.05
CA VAL A 98 15.41 -10.48 3.64
C VAL A 98 14.24 -11.42 3.96
N GLY A 99 14.34 -12.64 3.44
CA GLY A 99 13.44 -13.77 3.72
C GLY A 99 14.17 -14.91 4.43
N PRO A 100 13.48 -15.99 4.76
CA PRO A 100 14.08 -17.12 5.49
C PRO A 100 15.09 -17.94 4.69
N ALA A 101 15.04 -17.91 3.34
CA ALA A 101 15.92 -18.69 2.48
C ALA A 101 16.99 -17.84 1.78
N GLY A 102 16.84 -16.51 1.76
CA GLY A 102 17.80 -15.64 1.09
C GLY A 102 17.46 -14.15 1.23
N GLU A 103 18.22 -13.34 0.51
CA GLU A 103 18.07 -11.91 0.48
C GLU A 103 18.08 -11.37 -0.95
N LEU A 104 17.45 -10.23 -1.17
CA LEU A 104 17.35 -9.58 -2.47
C LEU A 104 17.57 -8.07 -2.30
N GLU A 105 18.49 -7.51 -3.06
CA GLU A 105 18.65 -6.06 -3.19
C GLU A 105 17.80 -5.55 -4.36
N ILE A 106 16.98 -4.53 -4.10
CA ILE A 106 16.24 -3.81 -5.14
C ILE A 106 16.79 -2.39 -5.24
N ALA A 107 17.15 -1.99 -6.46
CA ALA A 107 17.71 -0.65 -6.75
C ALA A 107 16.62 0.44 -6.68
N GLU A 108 15.38 0.04 -6.88
CA GLU A 108 14.18 0.88 -6.81
C GLU A 108 12.99 0.03 -6.38
N GLY A 109 11.90 0.63 -5.93
CA GLY A 109 10.70 -0.08 -5.51
C GLY A 109 10.10 0.42 -4.21
N VAL A 110 10.84 1.21 -3.40
CA VAL A 110 10.32 1.73 -2.13
C VAL A 110 9.60 3.06 -2.35
N ILE A 111 8.31 3.09 -2.06
CA ILE A 111 7.44 4.26 -2.22
C ILE A 111 6.63 4.52 -0.96
N VAL A 112 6.14 5.74 -0.82
CA VAL A 112 4.97 6.07 -0.02
C VAL A 112 3.78 6.07 -0.96
N ALA A 113 2.86 5.14 -0.77
CA ALA A 113 1.70 5.03 -1.67
C ALA A 113 0.82 6.26 -1.56
N LYS A 114 0.54 6.90 -2.72
CA LYS A 114 -0.37 8.03 -2.79
C LYS A 114 -1.76 7.61 -2.35
N ARG A 115 -2.37 8.40 -1.45
CA ARG A 115 -3.75 8.13 -1.00
C ARG A 115 -4.72 8.10 -2.18
N HIS A 116 -5.63 7.16 -2.18
CA HIS A 116 -6.52 6.94 -3.30
C HIS A 116 -7.83 6.30 -2.89
N ILE A 117 -8.81 6.42 -3.76
CA ILE A 117 -10.08 5.69 -3.65
C ILE A 117 -10.21 4.78 -4.86
N HIS A 118 -10.38 3.49 -4.60
CA HIS A 118 -10.88 2.57 -5.62
C HIS A 118 -12.39 2.76 -5.75
N PHE A 119 -12.89 2.79 -6.99
CA PHE A 119 -14.30 2.85 -7.31
C PHE A 119 -14.67 1.75 -8.29
N THR A 120 -15.86 1.18 -8.13
CA THR A 120 -16.55 0.55 -9.24
C THR A 120 -17.04 1.63 -10.20
N PRO A 121 -17.28 1.31 -11.50
CA PRO A 121 -17.89 2.29 -12.43
C PRO A 121 -19.21 2.86 -11.94
N GLU A 122 -20.06 2.03 -11.32
CA GLU A 122 -21.35 2.44 -10.76
C GLU A 122 -21.18 3.48 -9.62
N ASP A 123 -20.29 3.21 -8.68
CA ASP A 123 -20.05 4.14 -7.59
C ASP A 123 -19.36 5.42 -8.09
N ALA A 124 -18.45 5.33 -9.06
CA ALA A 124 -17.85 6.51 -9.67
C ALA A 124 -18.89 7.44 -10.30
N GLU A 125 -19.87 6.89 -11.03
CA GLU A 125 -20.98 7.64 -11.58
C GLU A 125 -21.83 8.28 -10.47
N LYS A 126 -22.18 7.52 -9.45
CA LYS A 126 -22.97 7.99 -8.29
C LYS A 126 -22.29 9.15 -7.55
N PHE A 127 -20.98 9.09 -7.38
CA PHE A 127 -20.20 10.17 -6.78
C PHE A 127 -19.81 11.26 -7.77
N GLY A 128 -20.07 11.06 -9.07
CA GLY A 128 -19.76 11.99 -10.15
C GLY A 128 -18.27 12.19 -10.39
N VAL A 129 -17.44 11.19 -10.14
CA VAL A 129 -15.99 11.19 -10.35
C VAL A 129 -15.61 10.29 -11.51
N LYS A 130 -14.41 10.50 -12.05
CA LYS A 130 -13.82 9.71 -13.14
C LYS A 130 -12.48 9.15 -12.71
N ASP A 131 -11.99 8.19 -13.47
CA ASP A 131 -10.64 7.66 -13.29
C ASP A 131 -9.60 8.80 -13.40
N LYS A 132 -8.65 8.81 -12.46
CA LYS A 132 -7.61 9.84 -12.30
C LYS A 132 -8.10 11.22 -11.84
N ASP A 133 -9.36 11.42 -11.54
CA ASP A 133 -9.77 12.63 -10.84
C ASP A 133 -9.06 12.73 -9.49
N VAL A 134 -8.74 13.97 -9.11
CA VAL A 134 -8.14 14.28 -7.81
C VAL A 134 -9.17 15.04 -6.98
N VAL A 135 -9.48 14.50 -5.81
CA VAL A 135 -10.54 15.03 -4.95
C VAL A 135 -10.02 15.33 -3.54
N TRP A 136 -10.80 16.09 -2.80
CA TRP A 136 -10.61 16.30 -1.38
C TRP A 136 -11.62 15.45 -0.61
N VAL A 137 -11.18 14.86 0.48
CA VAL A 137 -12.01 13.97 1.28
C VAL A 137 -12.05 14.46 2.71
N ARG A 138 -13.25 14.75 3.20
CA ARG A 138 -13.47 15.05 4.61
C ARG A 138 -13.59 13.72 5.37
N VAL A 139 -12.70 13.55 6.34
CA VAL A 139 -12.67 12.38 7.22
C VAL A 139 -13.27 12.77 8.57
N GLU A 140 -14.38 12.15 8.90
CA GLU A 140 -15.09 12.32 10.17
C GLU A 140 -14.80 11.10 11.06
N THR A 141 -14.14 11.31 12.17
CA THR A 141 -13.88 10.30 13.21
C THR A 141 -14.34 10.82 14.55
N ASP A 142 -14.48 9.95 15.53
CA ASP A 142 -14.77 10.33 16.90
C ASP A 142 -13.57 11.04 17.59
N GLY A 143 -12.38 10.93 16.98
CA GLY A 143 -11.15 11.58 17.43
C GLY A 143 -10.85 12.86 16.67
N ARG A 144 -9.87 12.79 15.76
CA ARG A 144 -9.38 13.93 14.99
C ARG A 144 -10.01 13.97 13.60
N LYS A 145 -10.75 15.00 13.30
CA LYS A 145 -11.29 15.24 11.96
C LYS A 145 -10.26 15.93 11.09
N ALA A 146 -10.24 15.61 9.79
CA ALA A 146 -9.35 16.24 8.81
C ALA A 146 -10.00 16.33 7.44
N ILE A 147 -9.40 17.15 6.58
CA ILE A 147 -9.65 17.14 5.14
C ILE A 147 -8.35 16.70 4.48
N LEU A 148 -8.40 15.59 3.75
CA LEU A 148 -7.28 15.07 3.00
C LEU A 148 -7.43 15.49 1.53
N GLY A 149 -6.49 16.30 1.04
CA GLY A 149 -6.39 16.68 -0.37
C GLY A 149 -5.64 15.65 -1.19
N ASP A 150 -5.51 15.89 -2.49
CA ASP A 150 -4.72 15.06 -3.43
C ASP A 150 -5.09 13.57 -3.43
N VAL A 151 -6.35 13.25 -3.17
CA VAL A 151 -6.86 11.87 -3.19
C VAL A 151 -7.18 11.48 -4.62
N VAL A 152 -6.47 10.49 -5.16
CA VAL A 152 -6.66 10.02 -6.54
C VAL A 152 -7.83 9.05 -6.62
N CYS A 153 -8.76 9.29 -7.53
CA CYS A 153 -9.81 8.35 -7.89
C CYS A 153 -9.27 7.32 -8.89
N ARG A 154 -9.47 6.04 -8.62
CA ARG A 154 -9.11 4.92 -9.50
C ARG A 154 -10.37 4.13 -9.81
N VAL A 155 -10.78 4.09 -11.07
CA VAL A 155 -12.04 3.45 -11.47
C VAL A 155 -11.78 2.20 -12.28
N SER A 156 -12.32 1.07 -11.86
CA SER A 156 -12.24 -0.19 -12.59
C SER A 156 -13.38 -1.12 -12.19
N PRO A 157 -13.91 -1.92 -13.12
CA PRO A 157 -14.90 -2.96 -12.81
C PRO A 157 -14.33 -4.08 -11.93
N SER A 158 -13.00 -4.19 -11.82
CA SER A 158 -12.32 -5.17 -10.97
C SER A 158 -12.11 -4.69 -9.53
N TYR A 159 -12.48 -3.45 -9.19
CA TYR A 159 -12.31 -2.90 -7.85
C TYR A 159 -13.54 -3.10 -6.98
N ALA A 160 -13.33 -3.04 -5.67
CA ALA A 160 -14.36 -2.75 -4.68
C ALA A 160 -14.15 -1.33 -4.15
N THR A 161 -15.24 -0.58 -3.94
CA THR A 161 -15.14 0.82 -3.53
C THR A 161 -14.61 0.94 -2.12
N ALA A 162 -13.39 1.49 -1.99
CA ALA A 162 -12.71 1.74 -0.72
C ALA A 162 -11.65 2.82 -0.87
N MET A 163 -11.50 3.67 0.15
CA MET A 163 -10.41 4.63 0.26
C MET A 163 -9.25 4.00 1.04
N HIS A 164 -8.05 4.18 0.51
CA HIS A 164 -6.80 3.71 1.12
C HIS A 164 -5.93 4.89 1.53
N ILE A 165 -5.48 4.87 2.78
CA ILE A 165 -4.54 5.81 3.38
C ILE A 165 -3.42 5.04 4.08
N ASP A 166 -2.27 5.65 4.29
CA ASP A 166 -1.17 5.02 5.02
C ASP A 166 -1.35 5.10 6.56
N THR A 167 -0.37 4.55 7.28
CA THR A 167 -0.39 4.54 8.75
C THR A 167 -0.23 5.93 9.36
N ASP A 168 0.56 6.82 8.75
CA ASP A 168 0.75 8.18 9.26
C ASP A 168 -0.54 8.98 9.13
N GLU A 169 -1.22 8.87 8.00
CA GLU A 169 -2.51 9.51 7.73
C GLU A 169 -3.61 8.97 8.64
N SER A 170 -3.64 7.65 8.83
CA SER A 170 -4.56 6.98 9.75
C SER A 170 -4.38 7.48 11.20
N ASN A 171 -3.13 7.59 11.65
CA ASN A 171 -2.81 8.13 12.97
C ASN A 171 -3.18 9.60 13.11
N ALA A 172 -2.99 10.40 12.04
CA ALA A 172 -3.32 11.83 12.05
C ALA A 172 -4.81 12.09 12.32
N VAL A 173 -5.69 11.20 11.82
CA VAL A 173 -7.14 11.30 12.01
C VAL A 173 -7.68 10.42 13.14
N SER A 174 -6.80 9.79 13.92
CA SER A 174 -7.18 8.85 14.99
C SER A 174 -8.15 7.76 14.48
N TYR A 175 -7.84 7.23 13.29
CA TYR A 175 -8.70 6.24 12.64
C TYR A 175 -8.60 4.89 13.35
N THR A 176 -9.64 4.53 14.06
CA THR A 176 -9.75 3.22 14.72
C THR A 176 -10.82 2.33 14.10
N HIS A 177 -11.92 2.90 13.59
CA HIS A 177 -12.99 2.19 12.86
C HIS A 177 -13.94 3.15 12.14
N LEU A 178 -14.43 2.72 11.01
CA LEU A 178 -15.59 3.04 10.16
C LEU A 178 -16.37 4.36 10.41
N THR A 179 -15.99 5.40 9.68
CA THR A 179 -16.93 6.37 9.15
C THR A 179 -16.74 6.49 7.65
N LEU A 180 -17.82 6.63 6.89
CA LEU A 180 -17.73 6.83 5.44
C LEU A 180 -17.14 8.22 5.17
N PRO A 181 -16.05 8.33 4.40
CA PRO A 181 -15.50 9.63 4.03
C PRO A 181 -16.49 10.39 3.13
N THR A 182 -16.55 11.70 3.27
CA THR A 182 -17.32 12.58 2.40
C THR A 182 -16.39 13.23 1.39
N ILE A 183 -16.66 13.05 0.10
CA ILE A 183 -15.90 13.70 -0.98
C ILE A 183 -16.32 15.16 -1.05
N LEU A 184 -15.34 16.06 -1.04
CA LEU A 184 -15.48 17.49 -1.29
C LEU A 184 -14.93 17.79 -2.69
N ARG A 185 -15.66 18.59 -3.44
CA ARG A 185 -15.25 19.08 -4.77
C ARG A 185 -14.78 20.51 -4.69
#